data_6de72e19fe6c59817068b5f7cb5536a4
#
_entry.id   6de72e19fe6c59817068b5f7cb5536a4
#
_cell.length_a   1.000
_cell.length_b   1.000
_cell.length_c   1.000
_cell.angle_alpha   90.00
_cell.angle_beta   90.00
_cell.angle_gamma   90.00
#
_symmetry.space_group_name_H-M   'P 1'
#
loop_
_entity.id
_entity.type
_entity.pdbx_description
1 polymer ?
#
loop_
_entity_poly.entity_id
_entity_poly.type
_entity_poly.pdbx_seq_one_letter_code
_entity_poly.pdbx_strand_id
1 'polypeptide(L)'
;MAFGGDVPMDLSQLQQQQFDQAKERMDRLFVKYPDIKRGDSHLTYGQPRQEIHQLAKENACDLIVVGSHGRHGLALLLGSTANDVLHGAPCDVLAVRLMKKPE
;
A
#
# COMPACT_ATOMS: atom_id res chain seq x y z
N MET A 1 13.70 -3.27 -35.74
CA MET A 1 13.53 -3.25 -35.18
C MET A 1 13.09 -3.48 -34.39
N ALA A 2 13.37 -3.49 -34.48
CA ALA A 2 13.00 -4.01 -33.79
C ALA A 2 12.48 -3.98 -32.70
N PHE A 3 12.28 -3.60 -32.24
CA PHE A 3 11.59 -3.65 -31.30
C PHE A 3 10.46 -3.18 -31.38
N GLY A 4 10.17 -2.59 -32.11
CA GLY A 4 9.00 -2.01 -32.18
C GLY A 4 7.86 -2.86 -31.99
N GLY A 5 7.53 -3.59 -32.86
CA GLY A 5 6.38 -4.42 -32.73
C GLY A 5 6.47 -5.40 -31.63
N ASP A 6 7.61 -5.44 -31.02
CA ASP A 6 7.79 -6.39 -30.03
C ASP A 6 7.44 -5.95 -28.67
N VAL A 7 6.82 -4.83 -28.50
CA VAL A 7 6.39 -4.44 -27.18
C VAL A 7 5.32 -5.38 -26.75
N PRO A 8 5.59 -6.29 -25.86
CA PRO A 8 4.63 -7.32 -25.55
C PRO A 8 3.48 -6.81 -24.73
N MET A 9 3.68 -5.71 -24.04
CA MET A 9 2.69 -5.28 -23.10
C MET A 9 2.77 -3.78 -22.99
N ASP A 10 1.68 -3.08 -23.14
CA ASP A 10 1.73 -1.66 -22.86
C ASP A 10 1.53 -1.43 -21.37
N LEU A 11 1.71 -0.18 -20.95
CA LEU A 11 1.61 0.15 -19.54
C LEU A 11 0.23 -0.10 -18.97
N SER A 12 -0.80 0.07 -19.78
CA SER A 12 -2.14 -0.12 -19.27
C SER A 12 -2.41 -1.59 -18.94
N GLN A 13 -1.88 -2.51 -19.75
CA GLN A 13 -2.03 -3.92 -19.46
C GLN A 13 -1.25 -4.31 -18.20
N LEU A 14 -0.06 -3.77 -18.05
CA LEU A 14 0.75 -4.06 -16.88
C LEU A 14 0.09 -3.52 -15.62
N GLN A 15 -0.44 -2.32 -15.68
CA GLN A 15 -1.15 -1.74 -14.55
C GLN A 15 -2.39 -2.54 -14.19
N GLN A 16 -3.10 -3.04 -15.21
CA GLN A 16 -4.28 -3.86 -14.97
C GLN A 16 -3.91 -5.16 -14.27
N GLN A 17 -2.83 -5.79 -14.68
CA GLN A 17 -2.36 -7.00 -14.02
C GLN A 17 -2.00 -6.75 -12.56
N GLN A 18 -1.31 -5.66 -12.31
CA GLN A 18 -0.93 -5.30 -10.94
C GLN A 18 -2.16 -5.02 -10.08
N PHE A 19 -3.13 -4.35 -10.67
CA PHE A 19 -4.37 -4.06 -9.96
C PHE A 19 -5.12 -5.35 -9.62
N ASP A 20 -5.21 -6.26 -10.58
CA ASP A 20 -5.90 -7.53 -10.38
C ASP A 20 -5.23 -8.36 -9.29
N GLN A 21 -3.90 -8.38 -9.26
CA GLN A 21 -3.17 -9.10 -8.23
C GLN A 21 -3.39 -8.48 -6.85
N ALA A 22 -3.40 -7.17 -6.79
CA ALA A 22 -3.65 -6.48 -5.53
C ALA A 22 -5.07 -6.74 -5.03
N LYS A 23 -6.02 -6.76 -5.95
CA LYS A 23 -7.41 -7.05 -5.62
C LYS A 23 -7.56 -8.46 -5.07
N GLU A 24 -6.86 -9.42 -5.64
CA GLU A 24 -6.88 -10.79 -5.13
C GLU A 24 -6.33 -10.85 -3.71
N ARG A 25 -5.25 -10.14 -3.45
CA ARG A 25 -4.68 -10.10 -2.10
C ARG A 25 -5.65 -9.49 -1.11
N MET A 26 -6.35 -8.45 -1.52
CA MET A 26 -7.38 -7.84 -0.70
C MET A 26 -8.51 -8.81 -0.40
N ASP A 27 -8.95 -9.55 -1.42
CA ASP A 27 -10.01 -10.53 -1.24
C ASP A 27 -9.61 -11.60 -0.24
N ARG A 28 -8.35 -12.03 -0.26
CA ARG A 28 -7.85 -13.00 0.72
C ARG A 28 -7.87 -12.44 2.13
N LEU A 29 -7.58 -11.15 2.26
CA LEU A 29 -7.65 -10.50 3.56
C LEU A 29 -9.06 -10.48 4.10
N PHE A 30 -10.05 -10.24 3.25
CA PHE A 30 -11.44 -10.27 3.69
C PHE A 30 -11.86 -11.67 4.16
N VAL A 31 -11.33 -12.71 3.53
CA VAL A 31 -11.60 -14.07 3.98
C VAL A 31 -10.94 -14.32 5.33
N LYS A 32 -9.70 -13.88 5.49
CA LYS A 32 -8.96 -14.10 6.72
C LYS A 32 -9.48 -13.26 7.88
N TYR A 33 -9.95 -12.06 7.57
CA TYR A 33 -10.43 -11.10 8.57
C TYR A 33 -11.84 -10.64 8.20
N PRO A 34 -12.85 -11.48 8.47
CA PRO A 34 -14.20 -11.18 7.99
C PRO A 34 -14.83 -9.95 8.63
N ASP A 35 -14.26 -9.45 9.71
CA ASP A 35 -14.78 -8.24 10.34
C ASP A 35 -14.43 -6.97 9.56
N ILE A 36 -13.51 -7.06 8.61
CA ILE A 36 -13.17 -5.92 7.76
C ILE A 36 -14.24 -5.80 6.69
N LYS A 37 -14.86 -4.63 6.60
CA LYS A 37 -15.92 -4.40 5.63
C LYS A 37 -15.33 -3.95 4.31
N ARG A 38 -15.82 -4.51 3.22
CA ARG A 38 -15.35 -4.13 1.89
C ARG A 38 -15.58 -2.65 1.60
N GLY A 39 -16.66 -2.08 2.12
CA GLY A 39 -16.95 -0.68 1.91
C GLY A 39 -15.94 0.26 2.55
N ASP A 40 -15.19 -0.24 3.53
CA ASP A 40 -14.15 0.55 4.19
C ASP A 40 -12.77 0.30 3.60
N SER A 41 -12.69 -0.42 2.48
CA SER A 41 -11.43 -0.78 1.86
C SER A 41 -11.32 -0.10 0.51
N HIS A 42 -10.12 0.37 0.21
CA HIS A 42 -9.88 1.13 -1.01
C HIS A 42 -8.63 0.62 -1.70
N LEU A 43 -8.71 0.52 -3.00
CA LEU A 43 -7.59 0.12 -3.82
C LEU A 43 -7.46 1.15 -4.94
N THR A 44 -6.37 1.86 -4.98
CA THR A 44 -6.19 2.93 -5.93
C THR A 44 -4.80 2.87 -6.55
N TYR A 45 -4.66 3.56 -7.66
CA TYR A 45 -3.35 3.82 -8.25
C TYR A 45 -2.85 5.16 -7.76
N GLY A 46 -1.54 5.29 -7.71
CA GLY A 46 -0.94 6.58 -7.44
C GLY A 46 0.23 6.45 -6.48
N GLN A 47 0.73 7.59 -6.07
CA GLN A 47 1.79 7.66 -5.09
C GLN A 47 1.20 7.36 -3.72
N PRO A 48 1.74 6.39 -2.99
CA PRO A 48 1.15 6.00 -1.71
C PRO A 48 0.92 7.16 -0.75
N ARG A 49 1.90 8.05 -0.63
CA ARG A 49 1.77 9.20 0.26
C ARG A 49 0.56 10.05 -0.09
N GLN A 50 0.42 10.39 -1.37
CA GLN A 50 -0.65 11.28 -1.80
C GLN A 50 -2.00 10.62 -1.65
N GLU A 51 -2.10 9.35 -2.05
CA GLU A 51 -3.37 8.64 -1.98
C GLU A 51 -3.82 8.42 -0.54
N ILE A 52 -2.88 8.07 0.33
CA ILE A 52 -3.19 7.87 1.73
C ILE A 52 -3.62 9.17 2.40
N HIS A 53 -2.88 10.25 2.15
CA HIS A 53 -3.22 11.54 2.74
C HIS A 53 -4.59 12.03 2.26
N GLN A 54 -4.86 11.86 0.99
CA GLN A 54 -6.14 12.28 0.43
C GLN A 54 -7.29 11.49 1.02
N LEU A 55 -7.14 10.18 1.08
CA LEU A 55 -8.18 9.32 1.63
C LEU A 55 -8.43 9.64 3.10
N ALA A 56 -7.35 9.90 3.84
CA ALA A 56 -7.49 10.27 5.25
C ALA A 56 -8.26 11.57 5.41
N LYS A 57 -8.00 12.54 4.56
CA LYS A 57 -8.73 13.81 4.59
C LYS A 57 -10.21 13.61 4.23
N GLU A 58 -10.47 12.87 3.18
CA GLU A 58 -11.83 12.65 2.70
C GLU A 58 -12.68 11.94 3.73
N ASN A 59 -12.05 11.08 4.52
CA ASN A 59 -12.79 10.31 5.52
C ASN A 59 -12.64 10.88 6.94
N ALA A 60 -12.05 12.06 7.06
CA ALA A 60 -11.85 12.73 8.34
C ALA A 60 -11.15 11.82 9.36
N CYS A 61 -10.15 11.11 8.91
CA CYS A 61 -9.38 10.22 9.78
C CYS A 61 -8.53 11.03 10.74
N ASP A 62 -8.44 10.56 11.97
CA ASP A 62 -7.58 11.19 12.96
C ASP A 62 -6.33 10.36 13.25
N LEU A 63 -6.20 9.20 12.64
CA LEU A 63 -5.03 8.36 12.80
C LEU A 63 -4.81 7.54 11.53
N ILE A 64 -3.58 7.53 11.04
CA ILE A 64 -3.14 6.67 9.96
C ILE A 64 -2.20 5.63 10.56
N VAL A 65 -2.46 4.36 10.30
CA VAL A 65 -1.59 3.28 10.77
C VAL A 65 -0.91 2.66 9.57
N VAL A 66 0.41 2.61 9.60
CA VAL A 66 1.19 2.01 8.52
C VAL A 66 2.14 0.98 9.08
N GLY A 67 2.40 -0.05 8.30
CA GLY A 67 3.40 -1.03 8.66
C GLY A 67 4.77 -0.59 8.17
N SER A 68 5.78 -0.91 8.94
CA SER A 68 7.15 -0.68 8.51
C SER A 68 7.90 -1.99 8.57
N HIS A 69 8.76 -2.19 7.57
CA HIS A 69 9.56 -3.41 7.51
C HIS A 69 10.94 -3.16 8.07
N GLY A 70 11.34 -4.00 9.01
CA GLY A 70 12.70 -3.96 9.51
C GLY A 70 13.60 -4.90 8.73
N ARG A 71 13.84 -4.57 7.47
CA ARG A 71 14.71 -5.40 6.67
C ARG A 71 16.13 -5.35 7.19
N HIS A 72 16.80 -6.47 7.09
CA HIS A 72 18.25 -6.57 7.38
C HIS A 72 18.62 -6.14 8.79
N GLY A 73 17.71 -6.29 9.72
CA GLY A 73 18.02 -5.97 11.09
C GLY A 73 18.25 -4.51 11.39
N LEU A 74 18.02 -3.64 10.44
CA LEU A 74 18.14 -2.21 10.67
C LEU A 74 16.86 -1.72 11.31
N ALA A 75 16.76 -2.00 12.57
CA ALA A 75 15.53 -1.84 13.31
C ALA A 75 15.05 -0.41 13.43
N LEU A 76 15.94 0.53 13.20
CA LEU A 76 15.63 1.93 13.38
C LEU A 76 15.11 2.60 12.12
N LEU A 77 15.16 1.90 10.99
CA LEU A 77 14.74 2.50 9.74
C LEU A 77 13.27 2.19 9.48
N LEU A 78 12.53 3.23 9.19
CA LEU A 78 11.18 3.09 8.68
C LEU A 78 11.25 2.66 7.22
N GLY A 79 10.27 1.90 6.76
CA GLY A 79 10.15 1.63 5.34
C GLY A 79 9.90 2.94 4.59
N SER A 80 10.25 2.96 3.31
CA SER A 80 10.12 4.18 2.52
C SER A 80 8.69 4.70 2.51
N THR A 81 7.71 3.83 2.39
CA THR A 81 6.31 4.23 2.37
C THR A 81 5.89 4.84 3.71
N ALA A 82 6.28 4.20 4.82
CA ALA A 82 5.94 4.72 6.14
C ALA A 82 6.57 6.08 6.35
N ASN A 83 7.81 6.25 5.94
CA ASN A 83 8.50 7.53 6.07
C ASN A 83 7.82 8.61 5.24
N ASP A 84 7.45 8.28 4.02
CA ASP A 84 6.75 9.22 3.14
C ASP A 84 5.40 9.63 3.73
N VAL A 85 4.67 8.69 4.28
CA VAL A 85 3.35 8.98 4.84
C VAL A 85 3.44 9.91 6.05
N LEU A 86 4.52 9.79 6.83
CA LEU A 86 4.72 10.68 7.96
C LEU A 86 4.83 12.15 7.55
N HIS A 87 5.40 12.42 6.39
CA HIS A 87 5.62 13.79 5.96
C HIS A 87 4.35 14.43 5.44
N GLY A 88 3.93 15.51 6.07
CA GLY A 88 2.76 16.25 5.63
C GLY A 88 1.43 15.57 5.89
N ALA A 89 1.40 14.61 6.80
CA ALA A 89 0.17 13.89 7.10
C ALA A 89 -0.89 14.82 7.67
N PRO A 90 -2.16 14.61 7.31
CA PRO A 90 -3.24 15.45 7.83
C PRO A 90 -3.62 15.12 9.27
N CYS A 91 -3.07 14.08 9.84
CA CYS A 91 -3.42 13.62 11.17
C CYS A 91 -2.24 12.84 11.76
N ASP A 92 -2.43 12.29 12.93
CA ASP A 92 -1.40 11.47 13.57
C ASP A 92 -1.12 10.22 12.77
N VAL A 93 0.11 9.74 12.85
CA VAL A 93 0.54 8.53 12.15
C VAL A 93 1.20 7.60 13.13
N LEU A 94 0.77 6.34 13.13
CA LEU A 94 1.37 5.29 13.93
C LEU A 94 2.06 4.32 12.98
N ALA A 95 3.36 4.20 13.13
CA ALA A 95 4.13 3.22 12.35
C ALA A 95 4.34 1.97 13.20
N VAL A 96 3.83 0.86 12.70
CA VAL A 96 3.92 -0.41 13.41
C VAL A 96 5.01 -1.23 12.76
N ARG A 97 5.97 -1.64 13.56
CA ARG A 97 7.06 -2.44 13.06
C ARG A 97 6.57 -3.86 12.80
N LEU A 98 6.72 -4.29 11.57
CA LEU A 98 6.35 -5.63 11.18
C LEU A 98 7.59 -6.50 11.27
N MET A 99 7.56 -7.48 12.15
CA MET A 99 8.67 -8.40 12.31
C MET A 99 8.29 -9.75 11.73
N LYS A 100 9.21 -10.31 10.95
CA LYS A 100 9.02 -11.64 10.47
C LYS A 100 9.13 -12.60 11.65
N LYS A 101 8.21 -13.53 11.76
CA LYS A 101 8.28 -14.50 12.84
C LYS A 101 9.55 -15.32 12.72
N PRO A 102 10.25 -15.56 13.83
CA PRO A 102 11.38 -16.48 13.80
C PRO A 102 10.87 -17.86 13.46
N GLU A 103 11.67 -18.58 12.74
CA GLU A 103 11.32 -19.95 12.38
C GLU A 103 11.89 -20.94 13.35
#